data_bbdab5f479078b8242f928cd7df7ea3d
#
_entry.id   bbdab5f479078b8242f928cd7df7ea3d
#
_cell.length_a   1.000
_cell.length_b   1.000
_cell.length_c   1.000
_cell.angle_alpha   90.00
_cell.angle_beta   90.00
_cell.angle_gamma   90.00
#
_symmetry.space_group_name_H-M   'P 1'
#
loop_
_entity.id
_entity.type
_entity.pdbx_description
1 polymer ?
#
loop_
_entity_poly.entity_id
_entity_poly.type
_entity_poly.pdbx_seq_one_letter_code
_entity_poly.pdbx_strand_id
1 'polypeptide(L)' 'MSAEAKLGPQVAQLATRMKVKQTRIAHDCEISRISVNRFFRGRSEIRASDLVNVLKVLGIDLQEEIERRLSPKGL' A
#
# COMPACT_ATOMS: atom_id res chain seq x y z
N MET A 1 -21.57 5.19 1.32
CA MET A 1 -21.17 5.10 1.14
C MET A 1 -20.38 4.62 1.18
N SER A 2 -20.29 4.47 0.78
CA SER A 2 -19.67 3.89 0.91
C SER A 2 -18.57 4.02 1.00
N ALA A 3 -18.52 4.73 1.24
CA ALA A 3 -17.38 4.98 1.66
C ALA A 3 -16.58 3.90 1.86
N GLU A 4 -17.12 2.98 1.64
CA GLU A 4 -16.60 1.94 1.99
C GLU A 4 -15.70 1.40 1.07
N ALA A 5 -15.21 2.07 0.11
CA ALA A 5 -14.18 1.60 -0.75
C ALA A 5 -12.96 1.41 0.13
N LYS A 6 -12.70 0.20 0.50
CA LYS A 6 -11.58 -0.09 1.36
C LYS A 6 -10.28 0.07 0.64
N LEU A 7 -9.27 0.46 1.39
CA LEU A 7 -7.98 0.75 0.82
C LEU A 7 -7.32 -0.50 0.24
N GLY A 8 -7.50 -1.64 0.89
CA GLY A 8 -6.87 -2.87 0.43
C GLY A 8 -7.16 -3.22 -1.02
N PRO A 9 -8.45 -3.27 -1.41
CA PRO A 9 -8.77 -3.55 -2.80
C PRO A 9 -8.21 -2.52 -3.78
N GLN A 10 -8.11 -1.28 -3.37
CA GLN A 10 -7.53 -0.25 -4.22
C GLN A 10 -6.04 -0.47 -4.41
N VAL A 11 -5.34 -0.84 -3.34
CA VAL A 11 -3.93 -1.17 -3.44
C VAL A 11 -3.74 -2.42 -4.29
N ALA A 12 -4.65 -3.38 -4.18
CA ALA A 12 -4.59 -4.59 -4.99
C ALA A 12 -4.69 -4.26 -6.48
N GLN A 13 -5.58 -3.34 -6.83
CA GLN A 13 -5.70 -2.93 -8.23
C GLN A 13 -4.41 -2.27 -8.71
N LEU A 14 -3.82 -1.45 -7.86
CA LEU A 14 -2.57 -0.81 -8.22
C LEU A 14 -1.47 -1.84 -8.42
N ALA A 15 -1.39 -2.83 -7.53
CA ALA A 15 -0.39 -3.88 -7.64
C ALA A 15 -0.56 -4.64 -8.96
N THR A 16 -1.80 -4.93 -9.33
CA THR A 16 -2.08 -5.62 -10.59
C THR A 16 -1.62 -4.77 -11.78
N ARG A 17 -1.90 -3.49 -11.74
CA ARG A 17 -1.48 -2.58 -12.79
C ARG A 17 0.03 -2.52 -12.91
N MET A 18 0.71 -2.52 -11.76
CA MET A 18 2.17 -2.46 -11.74
C MET A 18 2.80 -3.83 -11.97
N LYS A 19 1.96 -4.88 -12.07
CA LYS A 19 2.42 -6.25 -12.29
C LYS A 19 3.32 -6.74 -11.17
N VAL A 20 3.00 -6.37 -9.95
CA VAL A 20 3.73 -6.81 -8.75
C VAL A 20 2.90 -7.87 -8.06
N LYS A 21 3.48 -9.04 -7.85
CA LYS A 21 2.76 -10.15 -7.25
C LYS A 21 2.69 -10.04 -5.74
N GLN A 22 1.64 -10.63 -5.15
CA GLN A 22 1.49 -10.63 -3.71
C GLN A 22 2.67 -11.31 -3.01
N THR A 23 3.21 -12.35 -3.62
CA THR A 23 4.36 -13.04 -3.03
C THR A 23 5.55 -12.10 -2.89
N ARG A 24 5.77 -11.25 -3.87
CA ARG A 24 6.87 -10.29 -3.81
C ARG A 24 6.61 -9.25 -2.72
N ILE A 25 5.37 -8.78 -2.63
CA ILE A 25 5.02 -7.79 -1.62
C ILE A 25 5.24 -8.39 -0.23
N ALA A 26 4.74 -9.61 -0.02
CA ALA A 26 4.88 -10.26 1.27
C ALA A 26 6.35 -10.45 1.64
N HIS A 27 7.16 -10.86 0.69
CA HIS A 27 8.58 -11.09 0.93
C HIS A 27 9.29 -9.77 1.26
N ASP A 28 9.08 -8.76 0.43
CA ASP A 28 9.79 -7.50 0.59
C ASP A 28 9.36 -6.73 1.84
N CYS A 29 8.11 -6.90 2.24
CA CYS A 29 7.59 -6.21 3.43
C CYS A 29 7.69 -7.05 4.69
N GLU A 30 8.14 -8.30 4.55
CA GLU A 30 8.29 -9.22 5.68
C GLU A 30 6.96 -9.44 6.41
N ILE A 31 5.89 -9.58 5.66
CA ILE A 31 4.59 -9.92 6.22
C ILE A 31 4.10 -11.20 5.51
N SER A 32 3.17 -11.88 6.15
CA SER A 32 2.71 -13.15 5.60
C SER A 32 1.88 -12.90 4.34
N ARG A 33 1.95 -13.87 3.43
CA ARG A 33 1.17 -13.81 2.21
C ARG A 33 -0.32 -13.83 2.50
N ILE A 34 -0.70 -14.54 3.56
CA ILE A 34 -2.10 -14.59 3.97
C ILE A 34 -2.57 -13.20 4.39
N SER A 35 -1.74 -12.47 5.12
CA SER A 35 -2.08 -11.11 5.54
C SER A 35 -2.23 -10.17 4.34
N VAL A 36 -1.32 -10.28 3.38
CA VAL A 36 -1.42 -9.46 2.17
C VAL A 36 -2.70 -9.79 1.42
N ASN A 37 -3.01 -11.08 1.28
CA ASN A 37 -4.20 -11.50 0.57
C ASN A 37 -5.47 -10.98 1.23
N ARG A 38 -5.54 -11.09 2.55
CA ARG A 38 -6.72 -10.62 3.29
C ARG A 38 -6.87 -9.11 3.16
N PHE A 39 -5.77 -8.40 3.26
CA PHE A 39 -5.81 -6.95 3.11
C PHE A 39 -6.30 -6.59 1.71
N PHE A 40 -5.76 -7.23 0.69
CA PHE A 40 -6.13 -6.94 -0.70
C PHE A 40 -7.60 -7.25 -0.96
N ARG A 41 -8.16 -8.21 -0.23
CA ARG A 41 -9.58 -8.54 -0.39
C ARG A 41 -10.50 -7.68 0.48
N GLY A 42 -9.92 -6.78 1.26
CA GLY A 42 -10.72 -5.94 2.13
C GLY A 42 -11.22 -6.65 3.37
N ARG A 43 -10.62 -7.78 3.73
CA ARG A 43 -11.07 -8.56 4.87
C ARG A 43 -10.36 -8.22 6.16
N SER A 44 -9.21 -7.60 6.09
CA SER A 44 -8.50 -7.17 7.28
C SER A 44 -7.64 -5.97 6.92
N GLU A 45 -7.19 -5.28 7.96
CA GLU A 45 -6.32 -4.13 7.77
C GLU A 45 -4.91 -4.53 8.11
N ILE A 46 -3.96 -3.72 7.70
CA ILE A 46 -2.57 -3.93 8.08
C ILE A 46 -2.09 -2.68 8.80
N ARG A 47 -0.95 -2.80 9.46
CA ARG A 47 -0.38 -1.68 10.18
C ARG A 47 -0.01 -0.58 9.19
N ALA A 48 -0.07 0.67 9.69
CA ALA A 48 0.29 1.79 8.85
C ALA A 48 1.72 1.66 8.32
N SER A 49 2.64 1.18 9.16
CA SER A 49 4.02 1.00 8.72
C SER A 49 4.13 -0.03 7.61
N ASP A 50 3.33 -1.10 7.68
CA ASP A 50 3.34 -2.11 6.63
C ASP A 50 2.72 -1.55 5.35
N LEU A 51 1.69 -0.74 5.48
CA LEU A 51 1.09 -0.11 4.31
C LEU A 51 2.08 0.77 3.58
N VAL A 52 2.86 1.56 4.34
CA VAL A 52 3.89 2.41 3.74
C VAL A 52 4.87 1.55 2.95
N ASN A 53 5.28 0.42 3.53
CA ASN A 53 6.23 -0.48 2.86
C ASN A 53 5.63 -1.11 1.61
N VAL A 54 4.37 -1.51 1.68
CA VAL A 54 3.70 -2.07 0.51
C VAL A 54 3.68 -1.05 -0.62
N LEU A 55 3.35 0.18 -0.31
CA LEU A 55 3.31 1.23 -1.32
C LEU A 55 4.69 1.49 -1.90
N LYS A 56 5.73 1.40 -1.07
CA LYS A 56 7.10 1.58 -1.59
C LYS A 56 7.45 0.51 -2.61
N VAL A 57 7.03 -0.73 -2.36
CA VAL A 57 7.28 -1.80 -3.31
C VAL A 57 6.59 -1.49 -4.63
N LEU A 58 5.47 -0.79 -4.58
CA LEU A 58 4.74 -0.40 -5.77
C LEU A 58 5.25 0.91 -6.38
N GLY A 59 6.33 1.46 -5.84
CA GLY A 59 6.90 2.66 -6.40
C GLY A 59 6.35 3.96 -5.83
N ILE A 60 5.57 3.89 -4.76
CA ILE A 60 4.97 5.06 -4.15
C ILE A 60 5.62 5.30 -2.79
N ASP A 61 6.31 6.42 -2.65
CA ASP A 61 6.89 6.78 -1.37
C ASP A 61 5.95 7.75 -0.67
N LEU A 62 5.12 7.21 0.21
CA LEU A 62 4.11 8.00 0.87
C LEU A 62 4.71 9.06 1.78
N GLN A 63 5.82 8.74 2.46
CA GLN A 63 6.47 9.71 3.32
C GLN A 63 6.99 10.89 2.52
N GLU A 64 7.65 10.60 1.41
CA GLU A 64 8.17 11.65 0.55
C GLU A 64 7.04 12.51 0.01
N GLU A 65 5.94 11.88 -0.34
CA GLU A 65 4.80 12.59 -0.90
C GLU A 65 4.21 13.54 0.14
N ILE A 66 4.09 13.08 1.38
CA ILE A 66 3.57 13.90 2.44
C ILE A 66 4.50 15.07 2.71
N GLU A 67 5.80 14.82 2.77
CA GLU A 67 6.77 15.87 3.00
C GLU A 67 6.73 16.92 1.91
N ARG A 68 6.58 16.48 0.68
CA ARG A 68 6.51 17.41 -0.44
C ARG A 68 5.31 18.31 -0.33
N ARG A 69 4.17 17.78 0.13
CA ARG A 69 2.96 18.57 0.26
C ARG A 69 2.97 19.49 1.44
N LEU A 70 3.71 19.11 2.50
CA LEU A 70 3.80 19.95 3.68
C LEU A 70 4.85 21.01 3.58
N SER A 71 5.84 20.83 2.70
CA SER A 71 6.88 21.82 2.54
C SER A 71 6.44 22.90 1.58
N PRO A 72 6.46 24.14 1.98
CA PRO A 72 6.09 25.20 1.06
C PRO A 72 7.06 25.23 -0.09
N LYS A 73 6.52 25.51 -1.25
CA LYS A 73 7.32 25.54 -2.40
C LYS A 73 8.31 26.68 -2.29
N GLY A 74 9.51 26.44 -2.69
CA GLY A 74 10.52 27.47 -2.64
C GLY A 74 11.35 27.49 -1.38
N LEU A 75 11.08 26.58 -0.48
CA LEU A 75 11.91 26.50 0.72
C LEU A 75 13.01 25.50 0.57
#